data_1b7fcbe852dfc65cca2b08fb6265a6b0
#
_entry.id   1b7fcbe852dfc65cca2b08fb6265a6b0
#
_cell.length_a   1.000
_cell.length_b   1.000
_cell.length_c   1.000
_cell.angle_alpha   90.00
_cell.angle_beta   90.00
_cell.angle_gamma   90.00
#
_symmetry.space_group_name_H-M   'P 1'
#
loop_
_entity.id
_entity.type
_entity.pdbx_description
1 polymer ?
#
loop_
_entity_poly.entity_id
_entity_poly.type
_entity_poly.pdbx_seq_one_letter_code
_entity_poly.pdbx_strand_id
1 'polypeptide(L)'
;MADEILRERRGHVELLTINRPEARNAINRATAFALSDALDDCETDDDVWVVVLTGSGDKAFSAGMDLKAFATGEFPITDKGFGGLTKREFPKPLIAAANGSALAGGFEMMLSCDMVVAADHAMFGIPEASRGLVAGAGGLIRLPKRVPLTIAFEMALTADPISAARAYELGLVNHVVHGDVVLDVAIALAERIAKNAPLAVRTSKDVMRRAGELTEADAWVVNDEAFAMIGLSGDAMEGAVAFAEKRDPNWQGK
;
A
#
# COMPACT_ATOMS: atom_id res chain seq x y z
N MET A 1 7.16 26.05 -5.48
CA MET A 1 6.24 25.30 -4.60
C MET A 1 6.99 24.05 -4.18
N ALA A 2 6.87 23.59 -2.94
CA ALA A 2 7.47 22.31 -2.56
C ALA A 2 6.77 21.19 -3.34
N ASP A 3 7.50 20.13 -3.69
CA ASP A 3 6.94 18.98 -4.38
C ASP A 3 5.94 18.28 -3.46
N GLU A 4 4.73 18.00 -3.97
CA GLU A 4 3.65 17.35 -3.22
C GLU A 4 3.99 15.90 -2.85
N ILE A 5 4.82 15.24 -3.68
CA ILE A 5 5.35 13.91 -3.46
C ILE A 5 6.87 13.97 -3.58
N LEU A 6 7.57 13.56 -2.52
CA LEU A 6 9.01 13.37 -2.58
C LEU A 6 9.30 11.93 -2.98
N ARG A 7 10.37 11.74 -3.76
CA ARG A 7 10.81 10.45 -4.26
C ARG A 7 12.25 10.19 -3.88
N GLU A 8 12.54 8.98 -3.41
CA GLU A 8 13.90 8.53 -3.09
C GLU A 8 14.07 7.07 -3.52
N ARG A 9 15.12 6.77 -4.27
CA ARG A 9 15.47 5.42 -4.68
C ARG A 9 16.53 4.82 -3.75
N ARG A 10 16.26 3.62 -3.24
CA ARG A 10 17.20 2.80 -2.46
C ARG A 10 17.32 1.41 -3.09
N GLY A 11 18.31 1.22 -3.97
CA GLY A 11 18.40 0.01 -4.78
C GLY A 11 17.14 -0.21 -5.61
N HIS A 12 16.44 -1.32 -5.41
CA HIS A 12 15.17 -1.65 -6.07
C HIS A 12 13.93 -1.20 -5.30
N VAL A 13 14.10 -0.42 -4.24
CA VAL A 13 12.99 0.15 -3.45
C VAL A 13 12.80 1.61 -3.80
N GLU A 14 11.58 2.00 -4.18
CA GLU A 14 11.19 3.40 -4.34
C GLU A 14 10.40 3.85 -3.13
N LEU A 15 10.86 4.90 -2.46
CA LEU A 15 10.17 5.58 -1.38
C LEU A 15 9.38 6.77 -1.95
N LEU A 16 8.08 6.78 -1.73
CA LEU A 16 7.18 7.88 -2.05
C LEU A 16 6.69 8.52 -0.74
N THR A 17 6.89 9.82 -0.58
CA THR A 17 6.49 10.54 0.63
C THR A 17 5.46 11.62 0.28
N ILE A 18 4.27 11.54 0.86
CA ILE A 18 3.27 12.61 0.78
C ILE A 18 3.79 13.78 1.61
N ASN A 19 4.04 14.93 0.95
CA ASN A 19 4.78 16.03 1.55
C ASN A 19 3.92 17.27 1.81
N ARG A 20 2.92 17.11 2.70
CA ARG A 20 2.04 18.18 3.18
C ARG A 20 1.85 18.10 4.70
N PRO A 21 2.94 18.11 5.50
CA PRO A 21 2.85 17.88 6.95
C PRO A 21 1.99 18.93 7.68
N GLU A 22 1.97 20.18 7.21
CA GLU A 22 1.13 21.26 7.73
C GLU A 22 -0.37 20.99 7.58
N ALA A 23 -0.75 20.24 6.55
CA ALA A 23 -2.12 19.77 6.30
C ALA A 23 -2.34 18.33 6.80
N ARG A 24 -1.44 17.75 7.60
CA ARG A 24 -1.46 16.34 8.02
C ARG A 24 -1.51 15.39 6.83
N ASN A 25 -0.78 15.72 5.79
CA ASN A 25 -0.71 14.95 4.54
C ASN A 25 -2.09 14.69 3.90
N ALA A 26 -3.00 15.67 4.04
CA ALA A 26 -4.30 15.62 3.37
C ALA A 26 -4.11 15.72 1.85
N ILE A 27 -4.93 14.98 1.12
CA ILE A 27 -4.84 14.83 -0.32
C ILE A 27 -5.72 15.89 -0.99
N ASN A 28 -5.10 16.83 -1.71
CA ASN A 28 -5.73 17.72 -2.66
C ASN A 28 -5.58 17.17 -4.10
N ARG A 29 -6.07 17.90 -5.10
CA ARG A 29 -5.97 17.49 -6.50
C ARG A 29 -4.51 17.36 -6.96
N ALA A 30 -3.64 18.32 -6.61
CA ALA A 30 -2.23 18.30 -7.01
C ALA A 30 -1.51 17.07 -6.45
N THR A 31 -1.69 16.78 -5.15
CA THR A 31 -1.12 15.60 -4.49
C THR A 31 -1.62 14.30 -5.14
N ALA A 32 -2.94 14.21 -5.46
CA ALA A 32 -3.51 13.02 -6.08
C ALA A 32 -2.90 12.72 -7.45
N PHE A 33 -2.73 13.74 -8.28
CA PHE A 33 -2.13 13.57 -9.61
C PHE A 33 -0.64 13.28 -9.51
N ALA A 34 0.11 14.00 -8.66
CA ALA A 34 1.53 13.76 -8.45
C ALA A 34 1.82 12.34 -7.93
N LEU A 35 0.98 11.82 -7.02
CA LEU A 35 1.11 10.43 -6.55
C LEU A 35 0.74 9.42 -7.63
N SER A 36 -0.30 9.72 -8.44
CA SER A 36 -0.67 8.88 -9.58
C SER A 36 0.47 8.74 -10.57
N ASP A 37 1.07 9.88 -10.97
CA ASP A 37 2.19 9.93 -11.93
C ASP A 37 3.41 9.18 -11.35
N ALA A 38 3.75 9.39 -10.07
CA ALA A 38 4.85 8.69 -9.42
C ALA A 38 4.64 7.16 -9.37
N LEU A 39 3.40 6.71 -9.17
CA LEU A 39 3.07 5.28 -9.20
C LEU A 39 3.09 4.72 -10.63
N ASP A 40 2.67 5.48 -11.65
CA ASP A 40 2.78 5.07 -13.05
C ASP A 40 4.24 4.88 -13.46
N ASP A 41 5.12 5.81 -13.06
CA ASP A 41 6.57 5.65 -13.25
C ASP A 41 7.11 4.39 -12.55
N CYS A 42 6.73 4.17 -11.28
CA CYS A 42 7.15 2.98 -10.53
C CYS A 42 6.64 1.68 -11.17
N GLU A 43 5.47 1.69 -11.78
CA GLU A 43 4.89 0.51 -12.43
C GLU A 43 5.67 0.10 -13.66
N THR A 44 6.14 1.08 -14.45
CA THR A 44 6.83 0.87 -15.72
C THR A 44 8.36 0.76 -15.61
N ASP A 45 8.94 1.21 -14.50
CA ASP A 45 10.39 1.14 -14.26
C ASP A 45 10.81 -0.25 -13.79
N ASP A 46 11.50 -1.01 -14.63
CA ASP A 46 11.98 -2.38 -14.34
C ASP A 46 12.94 -2.45 -13.15
N ASP A 47 13.61 -1.34 -12.80
CA ASP A 47 14.52 -1.26 -11.66
C ASP A 47 13.78 -1.06 -10.32
N VAL A 48 12.49 -0.71 -10.34
CA VAL A 48 11.64 -0.66 -9.13
C VAL A 48 10.98 -2.01 -8.92
N TRP A 49 11.27 -2.65 -7.80
CA TRP A 49 10.67 -3.94 -7.43
C TRP A 49 9.67 -3.82 -6.29
N VAL A 50 9.86 -2.86 -5.40
CA VAL A 50 8.98 -2.59 -4.25
C VAL A 50 8.79 -1.10 -4.07
N VAL A 51 7.60 -0.68 -3.69
CA VAL A 51 7.31 0.71 -3.33
C VAL A 51 6.94 0.81 -1.86
N VAL A 52 7.49 1.82 -1.18
CA VAL A 52 7.10 2.22 0.18
C VAL A 52 6.43 3.58 0.09
N LEU A 53 5.21 3.70 0.62
CA LEU A 53 4.46 4.95 0.71
C LEU A 53 4.40 5.40 2.17
N THR A 54 4.73 6.67 2.43
CA THR A 54 4.68 7.28 3.76
C THR A 54 4.17 8.72 3.72
N GLY A 55 3.96 9.31 4.87
CA GLY A 55 3.69 10.73 5.03
C GLY A 55 4.89 11.49 5.60
N SER A 56 5.05 12.76 5.27
CA SER A 56 6.05 13.62 5.87
C SER A 56 5.68 13.97 7.32
N GLY A 57 6.68 14.06 8.22
CA GLY A 57 6.49 14.36 9.64
C GLY A 57 6.08 13.13 10.46
N ASP A 58 5.57 13.37 11.67
CA ASP A 58 5.30 12.35 12.69
C ASP A 58 3.81 12.23 13.08
N LYS A 59 2.94 13.10 12.55
CA LYS A 59 1.54 13.20 13.02
C LYS A 59 0.57 12.34 12.23
N ALA A 60 0.80 12.23 10.92
CA ALA A 60 -0.13 11.53 10.06
C ALA A 60 0.57 10.91 8.85
N PHE A 61 0.18 9.71 8.52
CA PHE A 61 0.36 9.15 7.20
C PHE A 61 -0.46 9.97 6.20
N SER A 62 -1.76 10.07 6.42
CA SER A 62 -2.66 10.99 5.71
C SER A 62 -3.99 11.15 6.47
N ALA A 63 -4.47 12.40 6.56
CA ALA A 63 -5.79 12.73 7.11
C ALA A 63 -6.94 12.54 6.10
N GLY A 64 -6.66 12.03 4.89
CA GLY A 64 -7.64 11.84 3.84
C GLY A 64 -7.82 13.07 2.96
N MET A 65 -9.04 13.30 2.48
CA MET A 65 -9.34 14.39 1.56
C MET A 65 -9.12 15.77 2.21
N ASP A 66 -8.48 16.67 1.49
CA ASP A 66 -8.37 18.08 1.89
C ASP A 66 -9.75 18.75 1.79
N LEU A 67 -10.42 18.89 2.94
CA LEU A 67 -11.77 19.44 3.00
C LEU A 67 -11.84 20.92 2.61
N LYS A 68 -10.73 21.66 2.69
CA LYS A 68 -10.68 23.06 2.22
C LYS A 68 -10.70 23.11 0.70
N ALA A 69 -9.91 22.26 0.04
CA ALA A 69 -9.93 22.10 -1.40
C ALA A 69 -11.27 21.55 -1.89
N PHE A 70 -11.84 20.57 -1.18
CA PHE A 70 -13.18 20.04 -1.47
C PHE A 70 -14.27 21.12 -1.44
N ALA A 71 -14.26 22.02 -0.47
CA ALA A 71 -15.21 23.14 -0.37
C ALA A 71 -15.14 24.13 -1.55
N THR A 72 -14.04 24.14 -2.29
CA THR A 72 -13.85 24.95 -3.53
C THR A 72 -14.14 24.15 -4.80
N GLY A 73 -14.62 22.91 -4.66
CA GLY A 73 -15.00 22.04 -5.79
C GLY A 73 -13.84 21.19 -6.35
N GLU A 74 -12.71 21.11 -5.62
CA GLU A 74 -11.61 20.25 -6.03
C GLU A 74 -11.77 18.83 -5.47
N PHE A 75 -11.65 17.84 -6.35
CA PHE A 75 -11.70 16.43 -5.98
C PHE A 75 -10.35 15.76 -6.23
N PRO A 76 -9.74 15.12 -5.22
CA PRO A 76 -8.47 14.40 -5.36
C PRO A 76 -8.67 12.99 -5.93
N ILE A 77 -9.38 12.91 -7.05
CA ILE A 77 -9.74 11.67 -7.72
C ILE A 77 -9.15 11.67 -9.13
N THR A 78 -8.44 10.61 -9.48
CA THR A 78 -7.98 10.31 -10.83
C THR A 78 -8.76 9.11 -11.39
N ASP A 79 -8.45 8.66 -12.59
CA ASP A 79 -8.93 7.39 -13.15
C ASP A 79 -8.52 6.17 -12.29
N LYS A 80 -7.42 6.30 -11.53
CA LYS A 80 -6.93 5.30 -10.56
C LYS A 80 -7.54 5.46 -9.16
N GLY A 81 -8.58 6.27 -9.02
CA GLY A 81 -9.32 6.52 -7.79
C GLY A 81 -8.75 7.63 -6.93
N PHE A 82 -9.14 7.65 -5.64
CA PHE A 82 -8.68 8.63 -4.67
C PHE A 82 -7.17 8.54 -4.47
N GLY A 83 -6.51 9.71 -4.49
CA GLY A 83 -5.05 9.80 -4.37
C GLY A 83 -4.28 9.10 -5.49
N GLY A 84 -4.92 8.79 -6.64
CA GLY A 84 -4.28 8.04 -7.71
C GLY A 84 -3.98 6.58 -7.37
N LEU A 85 -4.54 6.04 -6.28
CA LEU A 85 -4.15 4.75 -5.71
C LEU A 85 -5.33 3.80 -5.48
N THR A 86 -6.47 4.29 -4.97
CA THR A 86 -7.46 3.39 -4.35
C THR A 86 -8.22 2.48 -5.32
N LYS A 87 -8.17 2.72 -6.63
CA LYS A 87 -8.69 1.83 -7.68
C LYS A 87 -7.59 1.24 -8.56
N ARG A 88 -6.32 1.45 -8.18
CA ARG A 88 -5.18 0.96 -8.95
C ARG A 88 -4.94 -0.53 -8.65
N GLU A 89 -4.75 -1.30 -9.70
CA GLU A 89 -4.21 -2.65 -9.64
C GLU A 89 -2.68 -2.58 -9.78
N PHE A 90 -2.02 -2.13 -8.70
CA PHE A 90 -0.57 -1.96 -8.72
C PHE A 90 0.12 -3.33 -8.67
N PRO A 91 0.94 -3.69 -9.68
CA PRO A 91 1.47 -5.05 -9.80
C PRO A 91 2.61 -5.34 -8.83
N LYS A 92 3.38 -4.32 -8.42
CA LYS A 92 4.54 -4.48 -7.52
C LYS A 92 4.09 -4.40 -6.06
N PRO A 93 4.82 -5.02 -5.11
CA PRO A 93 4.55 -4.85 -3.69
C PRO A 93 4.52 -3.38 -3.28
N LEU A 94 3.52 -3.01 -2.51
CA LEU A 94 3.32 -1.67 -1.97
C LEU A 94 3.15 -1.76 -0.46
N ILE A 95 4.05 -1.10 0.28
CA ILE A 95 4.08 -1.07 1.74
C ILE A 95 3.67 0.31 2.22
N ALA A 96 2.69 0.40 3.11
CA ALA A 96 2.42 1.63 3.85
C ALA A 96 3.34 1.70 5.07
N ALA A 97 4.18 2.73 5.13
CA ALA A 97 4.88 3.12 6.34
C ALA A 97 4.05 4.21 7.05
N ALA A 98 3.13 3.77 7.91
CA ALA A 98 2.19 4.65 8.59
C ALA A 98 2.88 5.33 9.79
N ASN A 99 3.63 6.41 9.48
CA ASN A 99 4.38 7.25 10.41
C ASN A 99 3.51 7.99 11.44
N GLY A 100 2.21 7.95 11.30
CA GLY A 100 1.20 8.53 12.15
C GLY A 100 -0.19 8.09 11.71
N SER A 101 -1.22 8.80 12.15
CA SER A 101 -2.60 8.40 11.92
C SER A 101 -2.96 8.37 10.42
N ALA A 102 -3.71 7.36 10.01
CA ALA A 102 -4.35 7.27 8.70
C ALA A 102 -5.87 7.28 8.90
N LEU A 103 -6.53 8.35 8.44
CA LEU A 103 -7.95 8.54 8.65
C LEU A 103 -8.67 8.83 7.33
N ALA A 104 -9.94 8.46 7.24
CA ALA A 104 -10.77 8.68 6.06
C ALA A 104 -10.09 8.15 4.78
N GLY A 105 -10.05 8.93 3.70
CA GLY A 105 -9.35 8.57 2.48
C GLY A 105 -7.87 8.16 2.69
N GLY A 106 -7.20 8.66 3.73
CA GLY A 106 -5.84 8.24 4.09
C GLY A 106 -5.78 6.79 4.58
N PHE A 107 -6.76 6.36 5.34
CA PHE A 107 -6.91 4.96 5.73
C PHE A 107 -7.31 4.08 4.53
N GLU A 108 -8.15 4.59 3.63
CA GLU A 108 -8.51 3.89 2.39
C GLU A 108 -7.31 3.68 1.45
N MET A 109 -6.38 4.66 1.41
CA MET A 109 -5.08 4.51 0.73
C MET A 109 -4.20 3.47 1.42
N MET A 110 -4.11 3.47 2.76
CA MET A 110 -3.39 2.45 3.52
C MET A 110 -3.96 1.05 3.28
N LEU A 111 -5.29 0.90 3.23
CA LEU A 111 -5.98 -0.35 2.88
C LEU A 111 -5.72 -0.79 1.43
N SER A 112 -5.26 0.09 0.56
CA SER A 112 -4.88 -0.25 -0.82
C SER A 112 -3.46 -0.80 -0.93
N CYS A 113 -2.64 -0.63 0.13
CA CYS A 113 -1.32 -1.23 0.23
C CYS A 113 -1.41 -2.72 0.61
N ASP A 114 -0.37 -3.48 0.28
CA ASP A 114 -0.30 -4.92 0.56
C ASP A 114 0.06 -5.20 2.01
N MET A 115 0.95 -4.39 2.57
CA MET A 115 1.47 -4.52 3.94
C MET A 115 1.53 -3.15 4.62
N VAL A 116 1.53 -3.17 5.96
CA VAL A 116 1.55 -1.96 6.78
C VAL A 116 2.56 -2.11 7.92
N VAL A 117 3.46 -1.15 8.02
CA VAL A 117 4.28 -0.90 9.21
C VAL A 117 3.77 0.38 9.85
N ALA A 118 3.41 0.35 11.11
CA ALA A 118 2.74 1.45 11.80
C ALA A 118 3.51 1.99 13.00
N ALA A 119 3.44 3.29 13.21
CA ALA A 119 3.82 3.92 14.46
C ALA A 119 2.91 3.47 15.60
N ASP A 120 3.46 3.25 16.78
CA ASP A 120 2.75 2.82 17.99
C ASP A 120 1.63 3.80 18.42
N HIS A 121 1.82 5.09 18.14
CA HIS A 121 0.85 6.15 18.43
C HIS A 121 -0.19 6.38 17.31
N ALA A 122 -0.10 5.66 16.18
CA ALA A 122 -1.00 5.86 15.06
C ALA A 122 -2.44 5.39 15.37
N MET A 123 -3.40 6.09 14.78
CA MET A 123 -4.82 5.76 14.83
C MET A 123 -5.37 5.54 13.42
N PHE A 124 -6.26 4.57 13.24
CA PHE A 124 -6.81 4.16 11.96
C PHE A 124 -8.32 4.14 11.97
N GLY A 125 -8.97 4.73 10.96
CA GLY A 125 -10.41 4.75 10.93
C GLY A 125 -11.04 5.42 9.71
N ILE A 126 -12.35 5.21 9.56
CA ILE A 126 -13.21 5.77 8.52
C ILE A 126 -14.29 6.65 9.15
N PRO A 127 -13.93 7.88 9.59
CA PRO A 127 -14.82 8.74 10.38
C PRO A 127 -15.85 9.51 9.54
N GLU A 128 -16.05 9.14 8.28
CA GLU A 128 -16.90 9.84 7.31
C GLU A 128 -18.36 9.98 7.79
N ALA A 129 -18.90 8.94 8.45
CA ALA A 129 -20.27 8.95 8.95
C ALA A 129 -20.54 10.11 9.91
N SER A 130 -19.56 10.50 10.75
CA SER A 130 -19.66 11.65 11.66
C SER A 130 -19.73 13.01 10.95
N ARG A 131 -19.53 13.03 9.62
CA ARG A 131 -19.55 14.22 8.77
C ARG A 131 -20.61 14.16 7.67
N GLY A 132 -21.54 13.18 7.76
CA GLY A 132 -22.59 12.97 6.77
C GLY A 132 -22.07 12.46 5.42
N LEU A 133 -20.91 11.81 5.41
CA LEU A 133 -20.25 11.23 4.25
C LEU A 133 -20.13 9.71 4.40
N VAL A 134 -19.70 9.05 3.34
CA VAL A 134 -19.32 7.63 3.34
C VAL A 134 -17.88 7.47 2.87
N ALA A 135 -17.19 6.43 3.35
CA ALA A 135 -15.85 6.07 2.91
C ALA A 135 -15.92 5.50 1.49
N GLY A 136 -15.87 6.41 0.50
CA GLY A 136 -16.13 6.12 -0.91
C GLY A 136 -14.92 5.67 -1.71
N ALA A 137 -13.73 5.64 -1.11
CA ALA A 137 -12.50 5.27 -1.80
C ALA A 137 -12.08 3.80 -1.54
N GLY A 138 -13.00 2.95 -1.13
CA GLY A 138 -12.81 1.51 -0.99
C GLY A 138 -12.70 1.02 0.45
N GLY A 139 -12.82 1.89 1.46
CA GLY A 139 -12.80 1.51 2.87
C GLY A 139 -13.89 0.50 3.21
N LEU A 140 -15.12 0.76 2.79
CA LEU A 140 -16.27 -0.13 3.01
C LEU A 140 -16.18 -1.46 2.23
N ILE A 141 -15.28 -1.55 1.25
CA ILE A 141 -15.07 -2.77 0.46
C ILE A 141 -13.91 -3.60 1.04
N ARG A 142 -12.80 -2.94 1.44
CA ARG A 142 -11.56 -3.62 1.85
C ARG A 142 -11.53 -3.94 3.33
N LEU A 143 -12.05 -3.04 4.18
CA LEU A 143 -12.01 -3.24 5.63
C LEU A 143 -12.71 -4.54 6.05
N PRO A 144 -13.95 -4.87 5.60
CA PRO A 144 -14.61 -6.12 5.98
C PRO A 144 -13.96 -7.39 5.41
N LYS A 145 -13.03 -7.26 4.45
CA LYS A 145 -12.21 -8.39 3.96
C LYS A 145 -10.94 -8.61 4.81
N ARG A 146 -10.57 -7.66 5.67
CA ARG A 146 -9.31 -7.67 6.44
C ARG A 146 -9.50 -7.83 7.94
N VAL A 147 -10.70 -7.51 8.46
CA VAL A 147 -11.05 -7.66 9.88
C VAL A 147 -12.40 -8.33 10.01
N PRO A 148 -12.75 -8.90 11.18
CA PRO A 148 -14.10 -9.42 11.42
C PRO A 148 -15.17 -8.36 11.07
N LEU A 149 -16.24 -8.78 10.40
CA LEU A 149 -17.29 -7.89 9.89
C LEU A 149 -17.92 -7.02 11.00
N THR A 150 -18.06 -7.55 12.20
CA THR A 150 -18.57 -6.80 13.37
C THR A 150 -17.67 -5.64 13.75
N ILE A 151 -16.35 -5.82 13.67
CA ILE A 151 -15.38 -4.74 13.91
C ILE A 151 -15.42 -3.71 12.78
N ALA A 152 -15.54 -4.17 11.53
CA ALA A 152 -15.70 -3.25 10.39
C ALA A 152 -16.96 -2.39 10.53
N PHE A 153 -18.09 -2.97 10.98
CA PHE A 153 -19.31 -2.21 11.27
C PHE A 153 -19.11 -1.23 12.42
N GLU A 154 -18.49 -1.64 13.53
CA GLU A 154 -18.22 -0.75 14.65
C GLU A 154 -17.44 0.48 14.19
N MET A 155 -16.30 0.30 13.51
CA MET A 155 -15.47 1.40 12.99
C MET A 155 -16.23 2.31 12.01
N ALA A 156 -17.03 1.72 11.11
CA ALA A 156 -17.74 2.49 10.10
C ALA A 156 -18.96 3.25 10.64
N LEU A 157 -19.71 2.66 11.60
CA LEU A 157 -20.97 3.20 12.06
C LEU A 157 -20.80 4.14 13.26
N THR A 158 -19.82 3.90 14.14
CA THR A 158 -19.48 4.82 15.23
C THR A 158 -18.57 5.96 14.77
N ALA A 159 -17.84 5.76 13.68
CA ALA A 159 -16.76 6.65 13.21
C ALA A 159 -15.56 6.74 14.18
N ASP A 160 -15.45 5.81 15.12
CA ASP A 160 -14.35 5.77 16.08
C ASP A 160 -13.12 5.08 15.46
N PRO A 161 -11.93 5.69 15.59
CA PRO A 161 -10.70 5.07 15.11
C PRO A 161 -10.20 4.02 16.12
N ILE A 162 -9.47 3.02 15.59
CA ILE A 162 -8.73 2.05 16.40
C ILE A 162 -7.26 2.41 16.51
N SER A 163 -6.60 1.98 17.60
CA SER A 163 -5.15 2.15 17.78
C SER A 163 -4.35 1.21 16.88
N ALA A 164 -3.06 1.54 16.65
CA ALA A 164 -2.11 0.68 15.94
C ALA A 164 -2.00 -0.71 16.61
N ALA A 165 -1.98 -0.77 17.94
CA ALA A 165 -1.96 -2.03 18.69
C ALA A 165 -3.20 -2.89 18.38
N ARG A 166 -4.40 -2.27 18.38
CA ARG A 166 -5.63 -2.98 18.03
C ARG A 166 -5.64 -3.44 16.56
N ALA A 167 -5.15 -2.61 15.66
CA ALA A 167 -5.02 -2.96 14.25
C ALA A 167 -4.07 -4.15 14.02
N TYR A 168 -3.00 -4.23 14.80
CA TYR A 168 -2.08 -5.37 14.79
C TYR A 168 -2.74 -6.66 15.29
N GLU A 169 -3.47 -6.61 16.41
CA GLU A 169 -4.24 -7.76 16.93
C GLU A 169 -5.25 -8.31 15.92
N LEU A 170 -5.84 -7.43 15.10
CA LEU A 170 -6.80 -7.79 14.05
C LEU A 170 -6.14 -8.28 12.76
N GLY A 171 -4.81 -8.24 12.65
CA GLY A 171 -4.08 -8.61 11.43
C GLY A 171 -4.13 -7.55 10.32
N LEU A 172 -4.58 -6.33 10.64
CA LEU A 172 -4.65 -5.22 9.69
C LEU A 172 -3.27 -4.56 9.46
N VAL A 173 -2.39 -4.64 10.46
CA VAL A 173 -1.02 -4.11 10.46
C VAL A 173 -0.04 -5.24 10.69
N ASN A 174 1.05 -5.28 9.91
CA ASN A 174 2.08 -6.32 10.00
C ASN A 174 3.06 -6.09 11.14
N HIS A 175 3.42 -4.83 11.40
CA HIS A 175 4.36 -4.45 12.45
C HIS A 175 3.92 -3.15 13.10
N VAL A 176 3.99 -3.10 14.44
CA VAL A 176 3.85 -1.86 15.23
C VAL A 176 5.18 -1.59 15.90
N VAL A 177 5.74 -0.42 15.67
CA VAL A 177 7.05 -0.01 16.17
C VAL A 177 7.00 1.44 16.65
N HIS A 178 8.04 1.87 17.38
CA HIS A 178 8.15 3.28 17.77
C HIS A 178 8.17 4.19 16.53
N GLY A 179 7.52 5.35 16.62
CA GLY A 179 7.31 6.24 15.46
C GLY A 179 8.59 6.59 14.71
N ASP A 180 9.71 6.79 15.44
CA ASP A 180 11.00 7.20 14.85
C ASP A 180 11.62 6.14 13.92
N VAL A 181 11.24 4.86 14.03
CA VAL A 181 11.84 3.76 13.25
C VAL A 181 10.88 3.13 12.24
N VAL A 182 9.66 3.68 12.08
CA VAL A 182 8.66 3.14 11.15
C VAL A 182 9.20 3.03 9.72
N LEU A 183 9.83 4.11 9.24
CA LEU A 183 10.35 4.14 7.88
C LEU A 183 11.50 3.14 7.70
N ASP A 184 12.41 3.05 8.66
CA ASP A 184 13.54 2.10 8.60
C ASP A 184 13.05 0.66 8.57
N VAL A 185 12.05 0.32 9.39
CA VAL A 185 11.46 -1.03 9.41
C VAL A 185 10.71 -1.33 8.10
N ALA A 186 10.00 -0.36 7.54
CA ALA A 186 9.31 -0.52 6.26
C ALA A 186 10.30 -0.70 5.09
N ILE A 187 11.39 0.06 5.07
CA ILE A 187 12.46 -0.09 4.08
C ILE A 187 13.15 -1.45 4.24
N ALA A 188 13.49 -1.87 5.45
CA ALA A 188 14.08 -3.19 5.69
C ALA A 188 13.15 -4.34 5.25
N LEU A 189 11.83 -4.19 5.42
CA LEU A 189 10.84 -5.13 4.88
C LEU A 189 10.84 -5.14 3.35
N ALA A 190 10.87 -3.95 2.72
CA ALA A 190 10.93 -3.81 1.27
C ALA A 190 12.22 -4.42 0.69
N GLU A 191 13.37 -4.18 1.31
CA GLU A 191 14.65 -4.77 0.91
C GLU A 191 14.66 -6.31 1.04
N ARG A 192 14.00 -6.86 2.05
CA ARG A 192 13.83 -8.32 2.18
C ARG A 192 12.99 -8.90 1.03
N ILE A 193 11.97 -8.19 0.58
CA ILE A 193 11.16 -8.58 -0.59
C ILE A 193 12.01 -8.47 -1.86
N ALA A 194 12.77 -7.39 -2.02
CA ALA A 194 13.63 -7.15 -3.16
C ALA A 194 14.82 -8.13 -3.28
N LYS A 195 15.09 -8.95 -2.26
CA LYS A 195 16.04 -10.08 -2.37
C LYS A 195 15.47 -11.27 -3.15
N ASN A 196 14.16 -11.32 -3.36
CA ASN A 196 13.50 -12.41 -4.09
C ASN A 196 13.31 -12.04 -5.56
N ALA A 197 13.12 -13.05 -6.42
CA ALA A 197 12.86 -12.89 -7.83
C ALA A 197 11.63 -11.98 -8.08
N PRO A 198 11.80 -10.80 -8.71
CA PRO A 198 10.73 -9.80 -8.80
C PRO A 198 9.52 -10.29 -9.59
N LEU A 199 9.74 -11.12 -10.62
CA LEU A 199 8.64 -11.70 -11.38
C LEU A 199 7.81 -12.66 -10.52
N ALA A 200 8.45 -13.53 -9.74
CA ALA A 200 7.77 -14.46 -8.84
C ALA A 200 7.00 -13.72 -7.72
N VAL A 201 7.57 -12.64 -7.17
CA VAL A 201 6.92 -11.80 -6.16
C VAL A 201 5.65 -11.15 -6.72
N ARG A 202 5.73 -10.53 -7.91
CA ARG A 202 4.58 -9.90 -8.57
C ARG A 202 3.48 -10.91 -8.88
N THR A 203 3.86 -12.06 -9.42
CA THR A 203 2.92 -13.15 -9.76
C THR A 203 2.25 -13.72 -8.52
N SER A 204 2.99 -13.93 -7.43
CA SER A 204 2.42 -14.39 -6.16
C SER A 204 1.37 -13.40 -5.62
N LYS A 205 1.66 -12.09 -5.68
CA LYS A 205 0.72 -11.04 -5.31
C LYS A 205 -0.55 -11.08 -6.17
N ASP A 206 -0.42 -11.21 -7.49
CA ASP A 206 -1.55 -11.27 -8.41
C ASP A 206 -2.45 -12.48 -8.12
N VAL A 207 -1.86 -13.68 -8.01
CA VAL A 207 -2.60 -14.91 -7.68
C VAL A 207 -3.35 -14.75 -6.35
N MET A 208 -2.71 -14.27 -5.29
CA MET A 208 -3.36 -14.09 -3.98
C MET A 208 -4.51 -13.09 -4.03
N ARG A 209 -4.38 -11.98 -4.80
CA ARG A 209 -5.46 -11.00 -4.95
C ARG A 209 -6.66 -11.59 -5.69
N ARG A 210 -6.41 -12.24 -6.82
CA ARG A 210 -7.46 -12.87 -7.64
C ARG A 210 -8.14 -14.00 -6.91
N ALA A 211 -7.38 -14.88 -6.25
CA ALA A 211 -7.90 -16.02 -5.49
C ALA A 211 -8.88 -15.59 -4.38
N GLY A 212 -8.68 -14.40 -3.78
CA GLY A 212 -9.60 -13.86 -2.78
C GLY A 212 -11.01 -13.50 -3.29
N GLU A 213 -11.23 -13.52 -4.60
CA GLU A 213 -12.50 -13.16 -5.25
C GLU A 213 -13.11 -14.33 -6.07
N LEU A 214 -12.37 -15.44 -6.18
CA LEU A 214 -12.73 -16.61 -6.98
C LEU A 214 -13.18 -17.77 -6.09
N THR A 215 -13.84 -18.76 -6.68
CA THR A 215 -13.97 -20.07 -6.06
C THR A 215 -12.60 -20.76 -6.05
N GLU A 216 -12.37 -21.72 -5.13
CA GLU A 216 -11.10 -22.45 -5.08
C GLU A 216 -10.79 -23.15 -6.41
N ALA A 217 -11.80 -23.69 -7.08
CA ALA A 217 -11.65 -24.36 -8.38
C ALA A 217 -11.17 -23.39 -9.48
N ASP A 218 -11.75 -22.18 -9.53
CA ASP A 218 -11.33 -21.13 -10.48
C ASP A 218 -9.95 -20.55 -10.11
N ALA A 219 -9.64 -20.45 -8.82
CA ALA A 219 -8.35 -20.00 -8.34
C ALA A 219 -7.21 -20.95 -8.73
N TRP A 220 -7.47 -22.27 -8.77
CA TRP A 220 -6.50 -23.26 -9.28
C TRP A 220 -6.12 -23.03 -10.73
N VAL A 221 -7.06 -22.64 -11.59
CA VAL A 221 -6.75 -22.30 -12.99
C VAL A 221 -5.73 -21.16 -13.07
N VAL A 222 -5.99 -20.08 -12.30
CA VAL A 222 -5.08 -18.92 -12.23
C VAL A 222 -3.70 -19.31 -11.68
N ASN A 223 -3.69 -20.15 -10.64
CA ASN A 223 -2.45 -20.63 -10.02
C ASN A 223 -1.60 -21.46 -10.99
N ASP A 224 -2.23 -22.38 -11.74
CA ASP A 224 -1.53 -23.28 -12.66
C ASP A 224 -0.95 -22.52 -13.86
N GLU A 225 -1.68 -21.53 -14.38
CA GLU A 225 -1.18 -20.62 -15.43
C GLU A 225 0.03 -19.83 -14.92
N ALA A 226 -0.06 -19.26 -13.71
CA ALA A 226 1.01 -18.52 -13.07
C ALA A 226 2.25 -19.41 -12.82
N PHE A 227 2.06 -20.63 -12.32
CA PHE A 227 3.14 -21.58 -12.09
C PHE A 227 3.85 -21.97 -13.40
N ALA A 228 3.09 -22.25 -14.46
CA ALA A 228 3.65 -22.58 -15.77
C ALA A 228 4.46 -21.41 -16.35
N MET A 229 3.95 -20.18 -16.25
CA MET A 229 4.64 -18.97 -16.71
C MET A 229 5.97 -18.76 -15.97
N ILE A 230 5.94 -18.83 -14.63
CA ILE A 230 7.14 -18.63 -13.79
C ILE A 230 8.16 -19.74 -14.04
N GLY A 231 7.74 -20.98 -14.18
CA GLY A 231 8.63 -22.13 -14.43
C GLY A 231 9.45 -22.02 -15.72
N LEU A 232 9.01 -21.20 -16.68
CA LEU A 232 9.70 -20.94 -17.94
C LEU A 232 10.57 -19.65 -17.89
N SER A 233 10.59 -18.91 -16.78
CA SER A 233 11.33 -17.66 -16.65
C SER A 233 12.83 -17.88 -16.47
N GLY A 234 13.62 -16.89 -16.89
CA GLY A 234 15.08 -16.87 -16.64
C GLY A 234 15.39 -16.87 -15.14
N ASP A 235 14.59 -16.17 -14.34
CA ASP A 235 14.76 -16.12 -12.88
C ASP A 235 14.52 -17.48 -12.21
N ALA A 236 13.60 -18.31 -12.71
CA ALA A 236 13.40 -19.67 -12.18
C ALA A 236 14.64 -20.55 -12.41
N MET A 237 15.25 -20.44 -13.60
CA MET A 237 16.48 -21.15 -13.93
C MET A 237 17.65 -20.64 -13.10
N GLU A 238 17.82 -19.31 -12.99
CA GLU A 238 18.85 -18.67 -12.16
C GLU A 238 18.74 -19.11 -10.70
N GLY A 239 17.51 -19.15 -10.14
CA GLY A 239 17.29 -19.59 -8.77
C GLY A 239 17.74 -21.02 -8.52
N ALA A 240 17.45 -21.93 -9.46
CA ALA A 240 17.88 -23.33 -9.38
C ALA A 240 19.42 -23.45 -9.45
N VAL A 241 20.06 -22.73 -10.36
CA VAL A 241 21.53 -22.73 -10.54
C VAL A 241 22.21 -22.12 -9.30
N ALA A 242 21.78 -20.95 -8.86
CA ALA A 242 22.34 -20.25 -7.69
C ALA A 242 22.25 -21.12 -6.42
N PHE A 243 21.12 -21.82 -6.24
CA PHE A 243 20.95 -22.76 -5.12
C PHE A 243 21.94 -23.91 -5.19
N ALA A 244 22.13 -24.53 -6.35
CA ALA A 244 23.06 -25.64 -6.55
C ALA A 244 24.53 -25.19 -6.32
N GLU A 245 24.86 -23.98 -6.74
CA GLU A 245 26.20 -23.38 -6.61
C GLU A 245 26.45 -22.72 -5.24
N LYS A 246 25.43 -22.64 -4.38
CA LYS A 246 25.49 -21.99 -3.05
C LYS A 246 25.95 -20.53 -3.11
N ARG A 247 25.45 -19.79 -4.09
CA ARG A 247 25.66 -18.35 -4.25
C ARG A 247 24.35 -17.58 -4.21
N ASP A 248 24.44 -16.29 -4.02
CA ASP A 248 23.27 -15.42 -4.16
C ASP A 248 22.83 -15.38 -5.63
N PRO A 249 21.50 -15.40 -5.89
CA PRO A 249 20.98 -15.28 -7.25
C PRO A 249 21.10 -13.86 -7.80
N ASN A 250 21.18 -13.75 -9.11
CA ASN A 250 21.18 -12.48 -9.83
C ASN A 250 19.89 -12.36 -10.65
N TRP A 251 18.85 -11.83 -10.02
CA TRP A 251 17.54 -11.71 -10.62
C TRP A 251 17.50 -10.69 -11.77
N GLN A 252 16.80 -11.02 -12.84
CA GLN A 252 16.64 -10.16 -14.01
C GLN A 252 15.16 -9.71 -14.22
N GLY A 253 14.21 -10.30 -13.49
CA GLY A 253 12.80 -10.00 -13.64
C GLY A 253 12.17 -10.53 -14.94
N LYS A 254 12.78 -11.54 -15.54
CA LYS A 254 12.41 -12.07 -16.87
C LYS A 254 12.20 -13.57 -16.86
#